data_db86b486138568edfaecf05103efce22
#
_entry.id   db86b486138568edfaecf05103efce22
#
_cell.length_a   1.000
_cell.length_b   1.000
_cell.length_c   1.000
_cell.angle_alpha   90.00
_cell.angle_beta   90.00
_cell.angle_gamma   90.00
#
_symmetry.space_group_name_H-M   'P 1'
#
loop_
_entity.id
_entity.type
_entity.pdbx_description
1 polymer ?
#
loop_
_entity_poly.entity_id
_entity_poly.type
_entity_poly.pdbx_seq_one_letter_code
_entity_poly.pdbx_strand_id
1 'polypeptide(L)'
;WKIVEISLRATNAEKPNRRMFYEAGVEEFLSLVKYAECVITNSFHGMIFAVQYRRPFQVFSREQCDTKITELLELFGLSDHMLVTGGEKGNSADINYEEVPNDIAEARRKSLEFLHMELISCF
;
A
#
# COMPACT_ATOMS: atom_id res chain seq x y z
N TRP A 1 12.18 -16.07 -8.40
CA TRP A 1 11.60 -15.04 -7.55
C TRP A 1 12.09 -15.23 -6.12
N LYS A 2 12.57 -14.17 -5.50
CA LYS A 2 12.89 -14.15 -4.07
C LYS A 2 11.71 -13.54 -3.32
N ILE A 3 11.12 -14.28 -2.41
CA ILE A 3 10.05 -13.78 -1.56
C ILE A 3 10.68 -13.23 -0.27
N VAL A 4 10.39 -11.97 0.03
CA VAL A 4 10.73 -11.33 1.30
C VAL A 4 9.43 -11.11 2.07
N GLU A 5 9.35 -11.64 3.27
CA GLU A 5 8.19 -11.45 4.14
C GLU A 5 8.58 -10.61 5.35
N ILE A 6 7.76 -9.61 5.61
CA ILE A 6 7.84 -8.81 6.83
C ILE A 6 6.71 -9.30 7.74
N SER A 7 7.05 -9.86 8.89
CA SER A 7 6.09 -10.39 9.84
C SER A 7 6.39 -9.90 11.25
N LEU A 8 5.34 -9.55 11.98
CA LEU A 8 5.42 -9.24 13.40
C LEU A 8 5.39 -10.50 14.29
N ARG A 9 5.21 -11.67 13.69
CA ARG A 9 5.09 -12.96 14.41
C ARG A 9 6.25 -13.89 14.05
N ALA A 10 7.04 -14.26 15.04
CA ALA A 10 8.15 -15.20 14.89
C ALA A 10 7.75 -16.67 14.64
N THR A 11 6.46 -16.96 14.50
CA THR A 11 5.94 -18.34 14.42
C THR A 11 6.03 -18.98 13.03
N ASN A 12 6.37 -18.22 12.01
CA ASN A 12 6.49 -18.74 10.66
C ASN A 12 7.92 -19.21 10.39
N ALA A 13 8.11 -20.52 10.31
CA ALA A 13 9.41 -21.10 9.96
C ALA A 13 9.89 -20.61 8.61
N GLU A 14 11.20 -20.39 8.47
CA GLU A 14 11.82 -20.09 7.19
C GLU A 14 11.49 -21.18 6.16
N LYS A 15 11.00 -20.76 5.01
CA LYS A 15 10.70 -21.66 3.89
C LYS A 15 11.73 -21.47 2.79
N PRO A 16 12.02 -22.48 1.97
CA PRO A 16 12.88 -22.33 0.80
C PRO A 16 12.43 -21.14 -0.08
N ASN A 17 13.36 -20.32 -0.52
CA ASN A 17 13.13 -19.12 -1.32
C ASN A 17 12.37 -17.97 -0.66
N ARG A 18 12.23 -18.00 0.67
CA ARG A 18 11.55 -16.98 1.44
C ARG A 18 12.44 -16.51 2.58
N ARG A 19 12.75 -15.23 2.60
CA ARG A 19 13.48 -14.58 3.68
C ARG A 19 12.52 -13.82 4.58
N MET A 20 12.59 -14.09 5.88
CA MET A 20 11.76 -13.46 6.88
C MET A 20 12.51 -12.34 7.59
N PHE A 21 11.87 -11.18 7.70
CA PHE A 21 12.34 -10.06 8.52
C PHE A 21 11.37 -9.86 9.68
N TYR A 22 11.80 -10.19 10.88
CA TYR A 22 11.00 -10.04 12.10
C TYR A 22 11.15 -8.67 12.75
N GLU A 23 12.31 -8.06 12.61
CA GLU A 23 12.69 -6.81 13.27
C GLU A 23 12.98 -5.71 12.24
N ALA A 24 12.24 -5.69 11.15
CA ALA A 24 12.38 -4.61 10.18
C ALA A 24 11.98 -3.28 10.82
N GLY A 25 12.93 -2.37 10.93
CA GLY A 25 12.67 -0.98 11.28
C GLY A 25 11.99 -0.22 10.13
N VAL A 26 11.73 1.05 10.34
CA VAL A 26 11.07 1.89 9.33
C VAL A 26 11.89 1.99 8.04
N GLU A 27 13.19 2.17 8.16
CA GLU A 27 14.09 2.31 7.00
C GLU A 27 14.15 1.03 6.18
N GLU A 28 14.26 -0.13 6.81
CA GLU A 28 14.27 -1.44 6.15
C GLU A 28 12.93 -1.72 5.47
N PHE A 29 11.83 -1.42 6.14
CA PHE A 29 10.48 -1.57 5.57
C PHE A 29 10.32 -0.71 4.30
N LEU A 30 10.65 0.56 4.37
CA LEU A 30 10.55 1.47 3.24
C LEU A 30 11.47 1.06 2.09
N SER A 31 12.68 0.61 2.40
CA SER A 31 13.64 0.12 1.43
C SER A 31 13.12 -1.14 0.71
N LEU A 32 12.57 -2.10 1.45
CA LEU A 32 12.00 -3.31 0.88
C LEU A 32 10.83 -3.00 -0.05
N VAL A 33 9.93 -2.10 0.33
CA VAL A 33 8.81 -1.68 -0.54
C VAL A 33 9.33 -0.95 -1.77
N LYS A 34 10.26 -0.01 -1.61
CA LYS A 34 10.81 0.80 -2.71
C LYS A 34 11.45 -0.04 -3.80
N TYR A 35 12.15 -1.11 -3.44
CA TYR A 35 12.87 -1.97 -4.38
C TYR A 35 12.14 -3.27 -4.71
N ALA A 36 10.93 -3.47 -4.23
CA ALA A 36 10.12 -4.63 -4.58
C ALA A 36 9.70 -4.59 -6.05
N GLU A 37 9.68 -5.73 -6.71
CA GLU A 37 9.05 -5.89 -8.02
C GLU A 37 7.52 -5.90 -7.92
N CYS A 38 7.00 -6.49 -6.85
CA CYS A 38 5.58 -6.49 -6.51
C CYS A 38 5.41 -6.52 -4.99
N VAL A 39 4.42 -5.81 -4.49
CA VAL A 39 4.06 -5.76 -3.07
C VAL A 39 2.73 -6.47 -2.85
N ILE A 40 2.72 -7.47 -1.99
CA ILE A 40 1.51 -8.14 -1.56
C ILE A 40 1.30 -7.81 -0.09
N THR A 41 0.20 -7.17 0.23
CA THR A 41 -0.03 -6.66 1.58
C THR A 41 -1.49 -6.77 2.00
N ASN A 42 -1.71 -6.81 3.29
CA ASN A 42 -3.02 -6.61 3.91
C ASN A 42 -3.01 -5.39 4.83
N SER A 43 -1.97 -4.58 4.74
CA SER A 43 -1.76 -3.40 5.55
C SER A 43 -2.06 -2.13 4.76
N PHE A 44 -2.82 -1.24 5.36
CA PHE A 44 -3.08 0.10 4.83
C PHE A 44 -1.77 0.87 4.54
N HIS A 45 -0.81 0.84 5.46
CA HIS A 45 0.48 1.50 5.24
C HIS A 45 1.30 0.83 4.15
N GLY A 46 1.29 -0.50 4.06
CA GLY A 46 1.96 -1.23 2.97
C GLY A 46 1.44 -0.81 1.60
N MET A 47 0.13 -0.66 1.46
CA MET A 47 -0.50 -0.18 0.24
C MET A 47 -0.11 1.27 -0.08
N ILE A 48 -0.19 2.19 0.90
CA ILE A 48 0.17 3.60 0.71
C ILE A 48 1.61 3.73 0.20
N PHE A 49 2.56 3.03 0.80
CA PHE A 49 3.95 3.11 0.37
C PHE A 49 4.19 2.44 -0.98
N ALA A 50 3.46 1.38 -1.32
CA ALA A 50 3.50 0.80 -2.66
C ALA A 50 3.06 1.84 -3.72
N VAL A 51 1.96 2.54 -3.49
CA VAL A 51 1.50 3.63 -4.36
C VAL A 51 2.53 4.77 -4.42
N GLN A 52 3.07 5.19 -3.28
CA GLN A 52 4.04 6.29 -3.21
C GLN A 52 5.33 5.98 -3.97
N TYR A 53 5.80 4.75 -3.92
CA TYR A 53 6.98 4.30 -4.66
C TYR A 53 6.65 3.77 -6.06
N ARG A 54 5.39 3.89 -6.49
CA ARG A 54 4.91 3.43 -7.80
C ARG A 54 5.27 1.97 -8.07
N ARG A 55 4.97 1.10 -7.09
CA ARG A 55 5.21 -0.34 -7.22
C ARG A 55 3.93 -1.08 -7.55
N PRO A 56 4.01 -2.11 -8.41
CA PRO A 56 2.89 -3.03 -8.58
C PRO A 56 2.50 -3.62 -7.22
N PHE A 57 1.20 -3.70 -6.94
CA PHE A 57 0.73 -4.26 -5.68
C PHE A 57 -0.61 -4.97 -5.77
N GLN A 58 -0.85 -5.82 -4.80
CA GLN A 58 -2.15 -6.40 -4.52
C GLN A 58 -2.43 -6.32 -3.02
N VAL A 59 -3.67 -6.00 -2.69
CA VAL A 59 -4.13 -5.88 -1.30
C VAL A 59 -5.12 -6.99 -0.99
N PHE A 60 -4.89 -7.70 0.10
CA PHE A 60 -5.86 -8.65 0.63
C PHE A 60 -6.78 -7.98 1.63
N SER A 61 -8.08 -8.22 1.46
CA SER A 61 -9.10 -7.76 2.41
C SER A 61 -8.92 -8.40 3.79
N ARG A 62 -9.09 -7.59 4.82
CA ARG A 62 -9.26 -8.01 6.22
C ARG A 62 -10.61 -7.52 6.71
N GLU A 63 -11.38 -8.39 7.34
CA GLU A 63 -12.75 -8.09 7.79
C GLU A 63 -12.91 -6.83 8.65
N GLN A 64 -11.85 -6.35 9.30
CA GLN A 64 -11.90 -5.21 10.22
C GLN A 64 -11.26 -3.91 9.72
N CYS A 65 -10.55 -3.93 8.60
CA CYS A 65 -9.79 -2.75 8.12
C CYS A 65 -10.12 -2.35 6.68
N ASP A 66 -11.17 -2.91 6.11
CA ASP A 66 -11.46 -2.79 4.69
C ASP A 66 -11.90 -1.39 4.26
N THR A 67 -12.63 -0.66 5.10
CA THR A 67 -13.21 0.63 4.72
C THR A 67 -12.17 1.63 4.26
N LYS A 68 -11.10 1.82 5.02
CA LYS A 68 -10.04 2.79 4.67
C LYS A 68 -9.26 2.40 3.42
N ILE A 69 -9.01 1.11 3.26
CA ILE A 69 -8.32 0.58 2.08
C ILE A 69 -9.20 0.74 0.86
N THR A 70 -10.47 0.37 0.97
CA THR A 70 -11.45 0.47 -0.11
C THR A 70 -11.63 1.92 -0.57
N GLU A 71 -11.87 2.84 0.36
CA GLU A 71 -12.01 4.26 0.06
C GLU A 71 -10.79 4.84 -0.64
N LEU A 72 -9.59 4.45 -0.21
CA LEU A 72 -8.36 4.94 -0.82
C LEU A 72 -8.13 4.34 -2.22
N LEU A 73 -8.42 3.05 -2.41
CA LEU A 73 -8.34 2.42 -3.72
C LEU A 73 -9.36 3.01 -4.71
N GLU A 74 -10.57 3.31 -4.26
CA GLU A 74 -11.58 4.01 -5.05
C GLU A 74 -11.10 5.40 -5.45
N LEU A 75 -10.52 6.16 -4.51
CA LEU A 75 -9.97 7.48 -4.77
C LEU A 75 -8.87 7.46 -5.85
N PHE A 76 -8.07 6.39 -5.88
CA PHE A 76 -6.99 6.23 -6.86
C PHE A 76 -7.44 5.52 -8.15
N GLY A 77 -8.68 5.07 -8.23
CA GLY A 77 -9.15 4.26 -9.36
C GLY A 77 -8.49 2.87 -9.43
N LEU A 78 -8.06 2.34 -8.30
CA LEU A 78 -7.30 1.08 -8.17
C LEU A 78 -8.08 -0.03 -7.46
N SER A 79 -9.40 0.03 -7.46
CA SER A 79 -10.26 -0.96 -6.77
C SER A 79 -10.04 -2.40 -7.24
N ASP A 80 -9.61 -2.58 -8.49
CA ASP A 80 -9.33 -3.90 -9.08
C ASP A 80 -8.10 -4.60 -8.47
N HIS A 81 -7.29 -3.87 -7.70
CA HIS A 81 -6.11 -4.42 -7.02
C HIS A 81 -6.42 -4.98 -5.62
N MET A 82 -7.68 -4.95 -5.23
CA MET A 82 -8.14 -5.60 -4.01
C MET A 82 -8.55 -7.05 -4.27
N LEU A 83 -7.91 -7.97 -3.58
CA LEU A 83 -8.25 -9.39 -3.62
C LEU A 83 -9.18 -9.75 -2.45
N VAL A 84 -10.35 -10.27 -2.78
CA VAL A 84 -11.28 -10.81 -1.79
C VAL A 84 -11.02 -12.31 -1.62
N THR A 85 -10.99 -12.79 -0.39
CA THR A 85 -10.80 -14.22 -0.09
C THR A 85 -11.89 -15.06 -0.77
N GLY A 86 -11.50 -15.98 -1.65
CA GLY A 86 -12.43 -16.83 -2.40
C GLY A 86 -12.94 -16.26 -3.73
N GLY A 87 -12.49 -15.07 -4.12
CA GLY A 87 -12.80 -14.47 -5.39
C GLY A 87 -11.96 -15.02 -6.54
N GLU A 88 -12.44 -14.82 -7.76
CA GLU A 88 -11.73 -15.14 -8.99
C GLU A 88 -10.39 -14.39 -9.07
N LYS A 89 -9.48 -14.92 -9.89
CA LYS A 89 -8.16 -14.33 -10.13
C LYS A 89 -8.26 -12.81 -10.27
N GLY A 90 -7.69 -12.10 -9.32
CA GLY A 90 -7.53 -10.66 -9.40
C GLY A 90 -6.76 -10.27 -10.66
N ASN A 91 -7.02 -9.09 -11.15
CA ASN A 91 -6.27 -8.49 -12.24
C ASN A 91 -4.77 -8.49 -11.94
N SER A 92 -3.95 -8.33 -12.97
CA SER A 92 -2.50 -8.18 -12.83
C SER A 92 -2.16 -7.20 -11.71
N ALA A 93 -1.09 -7.49 -10.97
CA ALA A 93 -0.54 -6.53 -10.01
C ALA A 93 0.03 -5.27 -10.68
N ASP A 94 0.20 -5.31 -12.00
CA ASP A 94 0.73 -4.20 -12.79
C ASP A 94 -0.24 -3.03 -12.82
N ILE A 95 0.29 -1.86 -12.50
CA ILE A 95 -0.45 -0.61 -12.43
C ILE A 95 0.19 0.39 -13.40
N ASN A 96 -0.61 0.95 -14.28
CA ASN A 96 -0.17 2.11 -15.05
C ASN A 96 -0.31 3.38 -14.19
N TYR A 97 0.73 3.73 -13.48
CA TYR A 97 0.74 4.90 -12.60
C TYR A 97 0.61 6.25 -13.32
N GLU A 98 0.75 6.29 -14.63
CA GLU A 98 0.51 7.50 -15.41
C GLU A 98 -0.99 7.76 -15.59
N GLU A 99 -1.80 6.70 -15.53
CA GLU A 99 -3.26 6.79 -15.57
C GLU A 99 -3.88 6.93 -14.16
N VAL A 100 -3.12 6.69 -13.11
CA VAL A 100 -3.58 7.00 -11.75
C VAL A 100 -3.79 8.51 -11.67
N PRO A 101 -5.01 8.96 -11.36
CA PRO A 101 -5.38 10.36 -11.46
C PRO A 101 -4.40 11.25 -10.70
N ASN A 102 -4.13 12.42 -11.25
CA ASN A 102 -3.44 13.51 -10.53
C ASN A 102 -4.23 14.00 -9.29
N ASP A 103 -5.30 13.31 -8.96
CA ASP A 103 -6.15 13.58 -7.80
C ASP A 103 -5.38 13.50 -6.48
N ILE A 104 -4.28 12.72 -6.44
CA ILE A 104 -3.37 12.74 -5.29
C ILE A 104 -2.74 14.12 -5.13
N ALA A 105 -2.25 14.71 -6.22
CA ALA A 105 -1.68 16.04 -6.20
C ALA A 105 -2.74 17.08 -5.87
N GLU A 106 -3.93 16.93 -6.43
CA GLU A 106 -5.08 17.80 -6.16
C GLU A 106 -5.57 17.66 -4.71
N ALA A 107 -5.72 16.44 -4.20
CA ALA A 107 -6.09 16.18 -2.81
C ALA A 107 -5.05 16.74 -1.84
N ARG A 108 -3.76 16.58 -2.16
CA ARG A 108 -2.66 17.16 -1.39
C ARG A 108 -2.72 18.68 -1.39
N ARG A 109 -2.96 19.29 -2.54
CA ARG A 109 -3.09 20.75 -2.67
C ARG A 109 -4.24 21.25 -1.80
N LYS A 110 -5.42 20.67 -1.91
CA LYS A 110 -6.59 21.02 -1.10
C LYS A 110 -6.32 20.87 0.40
N SER A 111 -5.67 19.79 0.81
CA SER A 111 -5.32 19.56 2.22
C SER A 111 -4.32 20.61 2.73
N LEU A 112 -3.34 20.98 1.94
CA LEU A 112 -2.37 22.01 2.31
C LEU A 112 -3.01 23.40 2.37
N GLU A 113 -3.91 23.73 1.44
CA GLU A 113 -4.68 24.98 1.48
C GLU A 113 -5.57 25.06 2.71
N PHE A 114 -6.27 23.96 3.04
CA PHE A 114 -7.10 23.89 4.24
C PHE A 114 -6.27 24.12 5.51
N LEU A 115 -5.15 23.40 5.66
CA LEU A 115 -4.23 23.57 6.79
C LEU A 115 -3.69 25.00 6.88
N HIS A 116 -3.35 25.60 5.75
CA HIS A 116 -2.85 26.98 5.71
C HIS A 116 -3.91 27.98 6.17
N MET A 117 -5.15 27.83 5.73
CA MET A 117 -6.27 28.67 6.16
C MET A 117 -6.54 28.50 7.66
N GLU A 118 -6.56 27.29 8.17
CA GLU A 118 -6.79 27.01 9.60
C GLU A 118 -5.66 27.56 10.46
N LEU A 119 -4.42 27.42 10.04
CA LEU A 119 -3.27 27.99 10.76
C LEU A 119 -3.31 29.52 10.79
N ILE A 120 -3.71 30.18 9.71
CA ILE A 120 -3.86 31.64 9.68
C ILE A 120 -5.02 32.08 10.57
N SER A 121 -6.12 31.34 10.63
CA SER A 121 -7.28 31.69 11.47
C SER A 121 -7.00 31.53 12.96
N CYS A 122 -5.99 30.72 13.34
CA CYS A 122 -5.55 30.54 14.72
C CYS A 122 -4.63 31.67 15.24
N PHE A 123 -4.14 32.50 14.37
CA PHE A 123 -3.31 33.67 14.69
C PHE A 123 -4.07 34.97 14.44
#